data_145514135bebef722036092436914604
#
_entry.id   145514135bebef722036092436914604
#
_cell.length_a   1.000
_cell.length_b   1.000
_cell.length_c   1.000
_cell.angle_alpha   90.00
_cell.angle_beta   90.00
_cell.angle_gamma   90.00
#
_symmetry.space_group_name_H-M   'P 1'
#
loop_
_entity.id
_entity.type
_entity.pdbx_description
1 polymer ?
#
loop_
_entity_poly.entity_id
_entity_poly.type
_entity_poly.pdbx_seq_one_letter_code
_entity_poly.pdbx_strand_id
1 'polypeptide(L)'
;MSTPSVRRGAGDGPRRPAPWRIATFNIRHGLGRDGRVDLARTARAIAALRADAVGLQEVDVAYGPRSGHEDQASRLAELLGWEVAFGAALDLPPLQPDGPRRRYGVALLTPHALTGPVMHALPAHPGAHARHEPRGVLHAQVTRGGGDTLDLLVTHLDNDRPQHRTAEVLGILRRAEGITGPAVLLGDLNAAPHRPELAPLAAAGWREAADALRGPGRGLRELPVLSALTGSPARPTHPARVPVRRIDSLWVRGAVEVLDLATGSLTDSDHRPVVATLRARTAPHEPGPGPWPESRTVCDLD
;
A
#
# COMPACT_ATOMS: atom_id res chain seq x y z
N MET A 1 50.31 -44.21 -5.29
CA MET A 1 49.93 -42.97 -4.58
C MET A 1 48.87 -42.26 -5.43
N SER A 2 47.59 -42.44 -5.08
CA SER A 2 46.46 -41.88 -5.84
C SER A 2 46.03 -40.57 -5.20
N THR A 3 46.05 -39.49 -5.97
CA THR A 3 45.57 -38.15 -5.56
C THR A 3 44.05 -38.11 -5.50
N PRO A 4 43.44 -37.56 -4.46
CA PRO A 4 41.98 -37.41 -4.40
C PRO A 4 41.53 -36.26 -5.28
N SER A 5 40.59 -36.56 -6.19
CA SER A 5 39.86 -35.58 -7.01
C SER A 5 38.93 -34.74 -6.14
N VAL A 6 39.20 -33.43 -6.02
CA VAL A 6 38.33 -32.46 -5.41
C VAL A 6 37.13 -32.23 -6.34
N ARG A 7 35.95 -32.75 -5.96
CA ARG A 7 34.69 -32.39 -6.61
C ARG A 7 34.41 -30.88 -6.32
N ARG A 8 34.48 -30.08 -7.38
CA ARG A 8 33.99 -28.72 -7.36
C ARG A 8 32.47 -28.79 -7.14
N GLY A 9 32.01 -28.21 -6.01
CA GLY A 9 30.60 -28.07 -5.70
C GLY A 9 29.88 -27.33 -6.83
N ALA A 10 28.74 -27.86 -7.24
CA ALA A 10 27.85 -27.24 -8.21
C ALA A 10 27.51 -25.82 -7.72
N GLY A 11 27.80 -24.81 -8.52
CA GLY A 11 27.57 -23.42 -8.24
C GLY A 11 26.10 -23.18 -7.90
N ASP A 12 25.89 -22.55 -6.77
CA ASP A 12 24.58 -22.02 -6.34
C ASP A 12 24.14 -20.99 -7.42
N GLY A 13 23.20 -21.37 -8.26
CA GLY A 13 22.63 -20.46 -9.26
C GLY A 13 22.02 -19.26 -8.53
N PRO A 14 21.80 -18.11 -9.19
CA PRO A 14 21.32 -16.91 -8.54
C PRO A 14 20.07 -17.23 -7.72
N ARG A 15 20.17 -17.12 -6.41
CA ARG A 15 19.04 -17.33 -5.47
C ARG A 15 17.90 -16.42 -5.90
N ARG A 16 16.77 -17.01 -6.21
CA ARG A 16 15.55 -16.22 -6.45
C ARG A 16 15.27 -15.36 -5.22
N PRO A 17 15.02 -14.04 -5.39
CA PRO A 17 14.71 -13.17 -4.25
C PRO A 17 13.51 -13.72 -3.47
N ALA A 18 13.58 -13.59 -2.14
CA ALA A 18 12.50 -14.02 -1.27
C ALA A 18 11.21 -13.26 -1.62
N PRO A 19 10.03 -13.90 -1.55
CA PRO A 19 8.78 -13.20 -1.80
C PRO A 19 8.57 -12.04 -0.83
N TRP A 20 7.93 -10.97 -1.31
CA TRP A 20 7.43 -9.87 -0.50
C TRP A 20 6.10 -10.27 0.12
N ARG A 21 5.87 -9.83 1.33
CA ARG A 21 4.59 -9.96 2.01
C ARG A 21 4.06 -8.56 2.32
N ILE A 22 3.08 -8.10 1.55
CA ILE A 22 2.53 -6.74 1.60
C ILE A 22 1.11 -6.79 2.12
N ALA A 23 0.78 -5.90 3.06
CA ALA A 23 -0.54 -5.86 3.65
C ALA A 23 -1.18 -4.47 3.58
N THR A 24 -2.52 -4.43 3.54
CA THR A 24 -3.30 -3.22 3.79
C THR A 24 -4.26 -3.45 4.95
N PHE A 25 -4.45 -2.43 5.79
CA PHE A 25 -5.32 -2.52 6.95
C PHE A 25 -5.89 -1.16 7.35
N ASN A 26 -7.20 -0.97 7.18
CA ASN A 26 -7.90 0.16 7.77
C ASN A 26 -8.04 -0.08 9.28
N ILE A 27 -7.36 0.73 10.09
CA ILE A 27 -7.26 0.54 11.55
C ILE A 27 -8.36 1.27 12.33
N ARG A 28 -9.21 2.05 11.65
CA ARG A 28 -10.24 2.85 12.30
C ARG A 28 -9.69 3.67 13.47
N HIS A 29 -8.64 4.44 13.24
CA HIS A 29 -7.88 5.19 14.27
C HIS A 29 -7.60 4.40 15.57
N GLY A 30 -7.40 3.08 15.47
CA GLY A 30 -7.15 2.20 16.61
C GLY A 30 -8.38 1.87 17.47
N LEU A 31 -9.58 2.30 17.05
CA LEU A 31 -10.83 2.07 17.76
C LEU A 31 -11.25 0.60 17.67
N GLY A 32 -11.28 -0.03 18.82
CA GLY A 32 -11.74 -1.40 18.94
C GLY A 32 -13.27 -1.51 19.05
N ARG A 33 -13.74 -2.76 18.97
CA ARG A 33 -15.16 -3.09 19.14
C ARG A 33 -15.68 -2.86 20.55
N ASP A 34 -14.79 -2.70 21.50
CA ASP A 34 -15.07 -2.34 22.90
C ASP A 34 -15.25 -0.81 23.07
N GLY A 35 -15.18 -0.05 21.98
CA GLY A 35 -15.28 1.41 22.00
C GLY A 35 -14.02 2.12 22.50
N ARG A 36 -12.90 1.40 22.66
CA ARG A 36 -11.64 1.96 23.16
C ARG A 36 -10.59 1.98 22.06
N VAL A 37 -9.82 3.06 22.02
CA VAL A 37 -8.62 3.17 21.20
C VAL A 37 -7.48 2.48 21.94
N ASP A 38 -6.82 1.51 21.28
CA ASP A 38 -5.70 0.74 21.82
C ASP A 38 -4.67 0.45 20.73
N LEU A 39 -3.63 1.28 20.65
CA LEU A 39 -2.57 1.13 19.65
C LEU A 39 -1.65 -0.07 19.93
N ALA A 40 -1.51 -0.50 21.17
CA ALA A 40 -0.74 -1.72 21.46
C ALA A 40 -1.45 -2.97 20.92
N ARG A 41 -2.76 -3.00 20.98
CA ARG A 41 -3.59 -4.04 20.34
C ARG A 41 -3.48 -3.97 18.82
N THR A 42 -3.55 -2.78 18.24
CA THR A 42 -3.38 -2.56 16.80
C THR A 42 -1.99 -3.00 16.34
N ALA A 43 -0.93 -2.65 17.07
CA ALA A 43 0.44 -3.09 16.77
C ALA A 43 0.58 -4.61 16.80
N ARG A 44 0.00 -5.30 17.79
CA ARG A 44 -0.02 -6.77 17.81
C ARG A 44 -0.73 -7.37 16.60
N ALA A 45 -1.85 -6.77 16.16
CA ALA A 45 -2.55 -7.21 14.97
C ALA A 45 -1.69 -7.02 13.71
N ILE A 46 -0.98 -5.89 13.58
CA ILE A 46 -0.05 -5.62 12.48
C ILE A 46 1.11 -6.63 12.49
N ALA A 47 1.74 -6.84 13.63
CA ALA A 47 2.86 -7.80 13.77
C ALA A 47 2.46 -9.23 13.38
N ALA A 48 1.22 -9.63 13.70
CA ALA A 48 0.69 -10.96 13.36
C ALA A 48 0.54 -11.17 11.84
N LEU A 49 0.49 -10.10 11.03
CA LEU A 49 0.48 -10.20 9.57
C LEU A 49 1.82 -10.68 9.01
N ARG A 50 2.92 -10.56 9.76
CA ARG A 50 4.28 -10.92 9.34
C ARG A 50 4.62 -10.30 7.97
N ALA A 51 4.21 -9.06 7.77
CA ALA A 51 4.38 -8.36 6.50
C ALA A 51 5.74 -7.63 6.44
N ASP A 52 6.28 -7.51 5.23
CA ASP A 52 7.44 -6.68 4.93
C ASP A 52 7.07 -5.19 4.85
N ALA A 53 5.81 -4.89 4.55
CA ALA A 53 5.26 -3.54 4.63
C ALA A 53 3.74 -3.59 4.82
N VAL A 54 3.20 -2.61 5.55
CA VAL A 54 1.77 -2.48 5.83
C VAL A 54 1.31 -1.05 5.55
N GLY A 55 0.37 -0.90 4.61
CA GLY A 55 -0.34 0.35 4.38
C GLY A 55 -1.54 0.44 5.32
N LEU A 56 -1.61 1.51 6.09
CA LEU A 56 -2.69 1.77 7.02
C LEU A 56 -3.60 2.89 6.53
N GLN A 57 -4.88 2.78 6.79
CA GLN A 57 -5.90 3.81 6.56
C GLN A 57 -6.51 4.22 7.89
N GLU A 58 -7.10 5.42 7.90
CA GLU A 58 -7.70 6.04 9.07
C GLU A 58 -6.73 6.24 10.24
N VAL A 59 -5.57 6.81 9.95
CA VAL A 59 -4.53 7.11 10.94
C VAL A 59 -4.68 8.56 11.40
N ASP A 60 -4.82 8.78 12.71
CA ASP A 60 -4.87 10.09 13.35
C ASP A 60 -3.46 10.53 13.80
N VAL A 61 -3.15 11.81 13.61
CA VAL A 61 -1.98 12.46 14.21
C VAL A 61 -2.41 13.75 14.89
N ALA A 62 -2.39 13.75 16.21
CA ALA A 62 -2.88 14.84 17.06
C ALA A 62 -4.31 15.30 16.70
N TYR A 63 -5.12 14.41 16.13
CA TYR A 63 -6.38 14.79 15.47
C TYR A 63 -7.42 15.34 16.44
N GLY A 64 -7.54 14.74 17.62
CA GLY A 64 -8.51 15.19 18.61
C GLY A 64 -8.76 14.19 19.74
N PRO A 65 -9.78 14.47 20.58
CA PRO A 65 -10.09 13.64 21.75
C PRO A 65 -10.38 12.16 21.41
N ARG A 66 -10.93 11.90 20.20
CA ARG A 66 -11.28 10.52 19.79
C ARG A 66 -10.09 9.56 19.77
N SER A 67 -8.88 10.08 19.57
CA SER A 67 -7.63 9.33 19.53
C SER A 67 -6.63 9.80 20.61
N GLY A 68 -7.11 10.49 21.66
CA GLY A 68 -6.27 10.97 22.75
C GLY A 68 -5.22 11.99 22.31
N HIS A 69 -5.41 12.68 21.20
CA HIS A 69 -4.43 13.60 20.59
C HIS A 69 -3.08 12.94 20.28
N GLU A 70 -3.03 11.62 20.19
CA GLU A 70 -1.79 10.87 19.97
C GLU A 70 -1.34 10.96 18.49
N ASP A 71 -0.03 10.92 18.25
CA ASP A 71 0.55 10.62 16.94
C ASP A 71 0.55 9.10 16.76
N GLN A 72 -0.53 8.58 16.18
CA GLN A 72 -0.71 7.15 16.03
C GLN A 72 0.30 6.52 15.08
N ALA A 73 0.75 7.25 14.05
CA ALA A 73 1.74 6.75 13.11
C ALA A 73 3.08 6.50 13.80
N SER A 74 3.61 7.51 14.51
CA SER A 74 4.85 7.39 15.27
C SER A 74 4.72 6.35 16.39
N ARG A 75 3.59 6.34 17.09
CA ARG A 75 3.39 5.38 18.18
C ARG A 75 3.35 3.92 17.71
N LEU A 76 2.73 3.63 16.59
CA LEU A 76 2.73 2.29 16.00
C LEU A 76 4.14 1.89 15.53
N ALA A 77 4.89 2.82 14.94
CA ALA A 77 6.28 2.58 14.56
C ALA A 77 7.17 2.23 15.76
N GLU A 78 7.05 2.98 16.86
CA GLU A 78 7.75 2.69 18.12
C GLU A 78 7.41 1.31 18.67
N LEU A 79 6.12 0.98 18.75
CA LEU A 79 5.64 -0.31 19.28
C LEU A 79 6.12 -1.51 18.46
N LEU A 80 6.35 -1.31 17.17
CA LEU A 80 6.79 -2.36 16.25
C LEU A 80 8.31 -2.39 16.05
N GLY A 81 9.01 -1.29 16.37
CA GLY A 81 10.41 -1.10 16.00
C GLY A 81 10.60 -0.96 14.49
N TRP A 82 9.65 -0.32 13.79
CA TRP A 82 9.61 -0.19 12.34
C TRP A 82 9.77 1.26 11.88
N GLU A 83 10.17 1.45 10.63
CA GLU A 83 10.09 2.76 9.97
C GLU A 83 8.65 3.09 9.60
N VAL A 84 8.35 4.40 9.53
CA VAL A 84 7.03 4.90 9.16
C VAL A 84 7.12 6.12 8.25
N ALA A 85 6.21 6.16 7.26
CA ALA A 85 5.83 7.37 6.56
C ALA A 85 4.35 7.63 6.81
N PHE A 86 4.01 8.88 7.14
CA PHE A 86 2.62 9.31 7.28
C PHE A 86 2.27 10.34 6.21
N GLY A 87 1.12 10.16 5.57
CA GLY A 87 0.55 11.07 4.57
C GLY A 87 -0.76 11.67 5.07
N ALA A 88 -0.78 12.96 5.35
CA ALA A 88 -2.00 13.67 5.74
C ALA A 88 -2.89 13.92 4.51
N ALA A 89 -4.09 13.37 4.50
CA ALA A 89 -5.16 13.75 3.58
C ALA A 89 -5.90 14.98 4.10
N LEU A 90 -6.06 15.07 5.42
CA LEU A 90 -6.65 16.22 6.11
C LEU A 90 -5.62 16.82 7.06
N ASP A 91 -5.44 18.13 7.00
CA ASP A 91 -4.53 18.90 7.84
C ASP A 91 -5.23 20.16 8.34
N LEU A 92 -5.65 20.14 9.60
CA LEU A 92 -6.46 21.16 10.24
C LEU A 92 -5.63 22.01 11.22
N PRO A 93 -6.04 23.26 11.49
CA PRO A 93 -5.43 24.07 12.53
C PRO A 93 -5.42 23.36 13.89
N PRO A 94 -4.46 23.69 14.77
CA PRO A 94 -4.47 23.23 16.15
C PRO A 94 -5.78 23.59 16.89
N LEU A 95 -6.10 22.84 17.94
CA LEU A 95 -7.22 23.20 18.85
C LEU A 95 -6.85 24.37 19.77
N GLN A 96 -5.54 24.56 20.01
CA GLN A 96 -5.00 25.67 20.80
C GLN A 96 -3.88 26.35 20.02
N PRO A 97 -3.61 27.65 20.21
CA PRO A 97 -2.67 28.42 19.40
C PRO A 97 -1.29 27.77 19.20
N ASP A 98 -0.73 27.18 20.25
CA ASP A 98 0.62 26.57 20.24
C ASP A 98 0.58 25.05 20.17
N GLY A 99 -0.57 24.46 19.88
CA GLY A 99 -0.75 23.02 19.80
C GLY A 99 -0.27 22.44 18.46
N PRO A 100 -0.17 21.11 18.37
CA PRO A 100 0.13 20.43 17.11
C PRO A 100 -1.03 20.56 16.11
N ARG A 101 -0.71 20.59 14.82
CA ARG A 101 -1.71 20.50 13.76
C ARG A 101 -2.43 19.16 13.83
N ARG A 102 -3.72 19.17 13.57
CA ARG A 102 -4.59 17.99 13.60
C ARG A 102 -4.63 17.34 12.23
N ARG A 103 -4.07 16.15 12.11
CA ARG A 103 -3.96 15.47 10.81
C ARG A 103 -4.62 14.11 10.85
N TYR A 104 -5.13 13.73 9.69
CA TYR A 104 -5.75 12.42 9.44
C TYR A 104 -5.37 11.96 8.05
N GLY A 105 -5.08 10.67 7.89
CA GLY A 105 -4.67 10.16 6.59
C GLY A 105 -4.30 8.70 6.58
N VAL A 106 -3.25 8.42 5.82
CA VAL A 106 -2.72 7.06 5.61
C VAL A 106 -1.28 6.97 6.10
N ALA A 107 -0.83 5.75 6.43
CA ALA A 107 0.56 5.51 6.79
C ALA A 107 1.10 4.27 6.10
N LEU A 108 2.41 4.22 5.92
CA LEU A 108 3.16 3.04 5.48
C LEU A 108 4.19 2.70 6.55
N LEU A 109 4.09 1.48 7.10
CA LEU A 109 5.02 0.95 8.08
C LEU A 109 5.79 -0.23 7.50
N THR A 110 7.09 -0.33 7.83
CA THR A 110 7.96 -1.41 7.35
C THR A 110 9.15 -1.64 8.28
N PRO A 111 9.62 -2.90 8.48
CA PRO A 111 10.89 -3.17 9.15
C PRO A 111 12.12 -2.94 8.25
N HIS A 112 11.93 -2.50 7.02
CA HIS A 112 12.96 -2.29 6.01
C HIS A 112 13.21 -0.81 5.76
N ALA A 113 14.25 -0.48 4.98
CA ALA A 113 14.54 0.91 4.62
C ALA A 113 13.40 1.52 3.78
N LEU A 114 12.91 2.68 4.21
CA LEU A 114 11.85 3.44 3.59
C LEU A 114 12.42 4.75 3.04
N THR A 115 12.23 5.00 1.75
CA THR A 115 12.82 6.17 1.06
C THR A 115 11.81 6.90 0.21
N GLY A 116 12.02 8.22 0.04
CA GLY A 116 11.26 9.08 -0.84
C GLY A 116 9.76 9.17 -0.53
N PRO A 117 9.31 9.24 0.75
CA PRO A 117 7.89 9.33 1.03
C PRO A 117 7.31 10.67 0.57
N VAL A 118 6.28 10.62 -0.28
CA VAL A 118 5.56 11.79 -0.77
C VAL A 118 4.06 11.55 -0.69
N MET A 119 3.36 12.46 -0.01
CA MET A 119 1.89 12.48 -0.02
C MET A 119 1.40 13.36 -1.17
N HIS A 120 0.60 12.80 -2.05
CA HIS A 120 -0.04 13.51 -3.16
C HIS A 120 -1.53 13.67 -2.86
N ALA A 121 -2.01 14.90 -2.83
CA ALA A 121 -3.45 15.15 -2.78
C ALA A 121 -4.14 14.60 -4.04
N LEU A 122 -5.28 13.96 -3.86
CA LEU A 122 -6.10 13.47 -4.96
C LEU A 122 -7.18 14.52 -5.32
N PRO A 123 -7.56 14.59 -6.60
CA PRO A 123 -8.54 15.58 -7.02
C PRO A 123 -9.92 15.24 -6.49
N ALA A 124 -10.64 16.24 -5.96
CA ALA A 124 -12.07 16.14 -5.74
C ALA A 124 -12.81 16.20 -7.08
N HIS A 125 -13.93 15.48 -7.19
CA HIS A 125 -14.83 15.67 -8.34
C HIS A 125 -15.41 17.11 -8.32
N PRO A 126 -15.60 17.77 -9.49
CA PRO A 126 -16.12 19.13 -9.55
C PRO A 126 -17.46 19.38 -8.83
N GLY A 127 -18.26 18.33 -8.63
CA GLY A 127 -19.49 18.36 -7.84
C GLY A 127 -19.32 18.02 -6.36
N ALA A 128 -18.09 18.02 -5.82
CA ALA A 128 -17.85 17.77 -4.41
C ALA A 128 -18.43 18.89 -3.55
N HIS A 129 -19.14 18.51 -2.49
CA HIS A 129 -19.68 19.48 -1.52
C HIS A 129 -18.58 19.95 -0.56
N ALA A 130 -18.81 21.07 0.11
CA ALA A 130 -17.89 21.64 1.11
C ALA A 130 -17.54 20.69 2.27
N ARG A 131 -18.26 19.59 2.43
CA ARG A 131 -18.03 18.55 3.45
C ARG A 131 -17.30 17.32 2.91
N HIS A 132 -16.86 17.33 1.64
CA HIS A 132 -16.07 16.24 1.08
C HIS A 132 -14.74 16.12 1.85
N GLU A 133 -14.46 14.93 2.36
CA GLU A 133 -13.19 14.66 3.04
C GLU A 133 -12.08 14.54 1.99
N PRO A 134 -11.01 15.36 2.06
CA PRO A 134 -9.89 15.25 1.13
C PRO A 134 -9.26 13.87 1.17
N ARG A 135 -8.83 13.39 -0.01
CA ARG A 135 -8.14 12.11 -0.18
C ARG A 135 -6.76 12.33 -0.74
N GLY A 136 -5.92 11.33 -0.56
CA GLY A 136 -4.56 11.37 -1.07
C GLY A 136 -3.98 9.97 -1.26
N VAL A 137 -2.83 9.93 -1.94
CA VAL A 137 -2.02 8.73 -2.09
C VAL A 137 -0.62 9.00 -1.57
N LEU A 138 -0.19 8.20 -0.61
CA LEU A 138 1.18 8.19 -0.08
C LEU A 138 2.00 7.23 -0.92
N HIS A 139 3.00 7.75 -1.62
CA HIS A 139 3.99 6.96 -2.37
C HIS A 139 5.30 6.93 -1.61
N ALA A 140 5.91 5.77 -1.49
CA ALA A 140 7.27 5.59 -0.99
C ALA A 140 7.87 4.31 -1.58
N GLN A 141 9.20 4.21 -1.54
CA GLN A 141 9.92 2.99 -1.88
C GLN A 141 10.34 2.26 -0.60
N VAL A 142 10.19 0.95 -0.62
CA VAL A 142 10.70 0.06 0.43
C VAL A 142 11.78 -0.82 -0.16
N THR A 143 12.96 -0.83 0.48
CA THR A 143 14.13 -1.59 0.03
C THR A 143 14.55 -2.60 1.09
N ARG A 144 14.54 -3.88 0.73
CA ARG A 144 15.04 -4.98 1.57
C ARG A 144 16.55 -5.15 1.42
N GLY A 145 17.16 -5.88 2.36
CA GLY A 145 18.55 -6.33 2.23
C GLY A 145 18.79 -7.04 0.89
N GLY A 146 19.88 -6.69 0.19
CA GLY A 146 20.19 -7.19 -1.16
C GLY A 146 19.71 -6.29 -2.30
N GLY A 147 19.10 -5.13 -2.01
CA GLY A 147 18.74 -4.13 -3.03
C GLY A 147 17.36 -4.34 -3.68
N ASP A 148 16.58 -5.32 -3.24
CA ASP A 148 15.20 -5.50 -3.71
C ASP A 148 14.36 -4.31 -3.32
N THR A 149 13.84 -3.57 -4.29
CA THR A 149 13.01 -2.36 -4.09
C THR A 149 11.63 -2.55 -4.67
N LEU A 150 10.62 -2.03 -3.95
CA LEU A 150 9.23 -2.06 -4.35
C LEU A 150 8.61 -0.67 -4.11
N ASP A 151 7.95 -0.12 -5.14
CA ASP A 151 7.15 1.10 -5.01
C ASP A 151 5.80 0.78 -4.39
N LEU A 152 5.47 1.45 -3.29
CA LEU A 152 4.20 1.27 -2.58
C LEU A 152 3.39 2.56 -2.60
N LEU A 153 2.12 2.45 -3.02
CA LEU A 153 1.16 3.54 -3.05
C LEU A 153 0.02 3.20 -2.09
N VAL A 154 -0.08 3.92 -0.98
CA VAL A 154 -1.11 3.71 0.04
C VAL A 154 -2.19 4.76 -0.10
N THR A 155 -3.45 4.36 -0.18
CA THR A 155 -4.57 5.27 -0.35
C THR A 155 -5.78 4.87 0.50
N HIS A 156 -6.70 5.82 0.69
CA HIS A 156 -8.05 5.60 1.19
C HIS A 156 -9.00 6.44 0.33
N LEU A 157 -9.77 5.79 -0.54
CA LEU A 157 -10.65 6.49 -1.47
C LEU A 157 -11.96 6.93 -0.81
N ASP A 158 -12.68 7.82 -1.48
CA ASP A 158 -13.96 8.34 -1.03
C ASP A 158 -14.98 7.22 -0.74
N ASN A 159 -15.68 7.34 0.38
CA ASN A 159 -16.65 6.34 0.83
C ASN A 159 -18.08 6.59 0.33
N ASP A 160 -18.37 7.76 -0.22
CA ASP A 160 -19.72 8.18 -0.58
C ASP A 160 -20.02 7.92 -2.07
N ARG A 161 -19.26 8.53 -2.99
CA ARG A 161 -19.65 8.63 -4.40
C ARG A 161 -18.68 7.96 -5.37
N PRO A 162 -19.18 7.12 -6.30
CA PRO A 162 -18.36 6.52 -7.35
C PRO A 162 -17.61 7.53 -8.21
N GLN A 163 -18.21 8.71 -8.48
CA GLN A 163 -17.58 9.76 -9.30
C GLN A 163 -16.35 10.36 -8.61
N HIS A 164 -16.36 10.50 -7.28
CA HIS A 164 -15.20 10.92 -6.52
C HIS A 164 -14.08 9.89 -6.64
N ARG A 165 -14.39 8.61 -6.40
CA ARG A 165 -13.41 7.51 -6.57
C ARG A 165 -12.82 7.45 -7.97
N THR A 166 -13.63 7.69 -9.02
CA THR A 166 -13.11 7.75 -10.40
C THR A 166 -12.09 8.88 -10.55
N ALA A 167 -12.38 10.09 -10.04
CA ALA A 167 -11.46 11.22 -10.11
C ALA A 167 -10.17 10.95 -9.33
N GLU A 168 -10.29 10.34 -8.16
CA GLU A 168 -9.17 9.94 -7.29
C GLU A 168 -8.28 8.89 -7.96
N VAL A 169 -8.88 7.85 -8.54
CA VAL A 169 -8.16 6.81 -9.32
C VAL A 169 -7.38 7.42 -10.48
N LEU A 170 -7.99 8.34 -11.24
CA LEU A 170 -7.29 9.06 -12.31
C LEU A 170 -6.15 9.91 -11.76
N GLY A 171 -6.31 10.49 -10.55
CA GLY A 171 -5.25 11.18 -9.83
C GLY A 171 -4.09 10.25 -9.48
N ILE A 172 -4.37 9.07 -8.95
CA ILE A 172 -3.36 8.04 -8.64
C ILE A 172 -2.60 7.64 -9.91
N LEU A 173 -3.30 7.38 -11.01
CA LEU A 173 -2.67 6.97 -12.26
C LEU A 173 -1.69 8.00 -12.78
N ARG A 174 -2.04 9.30 -12.75
CA ARG A 174 -1.11 10.38 -13.12
C ARG A 174 0.15 10.41 -12.25
N ARG A 175 0.03 10.11 -10.95
CA ARG A 175 1.20 10.04 -10.04
C ARG A 175 2.06 8.80 -10.29
N ALA A 176 1.42 7.73 -10.73
CA ALA A 176 2.12 6.48 -11.02
C ALA A 176 2.81 6.46 -12.41
N GLU A 177 2.60 7.44 -13.29
CA GLU A 177 3.22 7.49 -14.63
C GLU A 177 4.76 7.42 -14.57
N GLY A 178 5.37 8.08 -13.58
CA GLY A 178 6.83 8.09 -13.38
C GLY A 178 7.41 6.82 -12.76
N ILE A 179 6.58 5.89 -12.30
CA ILE A 179 7.05 4.66 -11.68
C ILE A 179 7.32 3.62 -12.78
N THR A 180 8.57 3.25 -12.98
CA THR A 180 8.99 2.28 -14.01
C THR A 180 9.22 0.88 -13.45
N GLY A 181 9.44 0.78 -12.15
CA GLY A 181 9.68 -0.48 -11.43
C GLY A 181 8.42 -1.25 -11.05
N PRO A 182 8.60 -2.37 -10.32
CA PRO A 182 7.50 -3.10 -9.72
C PRO A 182 6.78 -2.24 -8.68
N ALA A 183 5.45 -2.17 -8.76
CA ALA A 183 4.66 -1.31 -7.90
C ALA A 183 3.41 -2.01 -7.35
N VAL A 184 3.00 -1.62 -6.14
CA VAL A 184 1.75 -2.07 -5.50
C VAL A 184 0.96 -0.86 -5.01
N LEU A 185 -0.27 -0.72 -5.50
CA LEU A 185 -1.28 0.16 -4.93
C LEU A 185 -2.11 -0.65 -3.93
N LEU A 186 -2.30 -0.14 -2.73
CA LEU A 186 -3.00 -0.82 -1.67
C LEU A 186 -3.81 0.15 -0.82
N GLY A 187 -4.95 -0.30 -0.31
CA GLY A 187 -5.78 0.53 0.56
C GLY A 187 -7.22 0.06 0.69
N ASP A 188 -7.97 0.86 1.44
CA ASP A 188 -9.42 0.86 1.42
C ASP A 188 -9.89 1.70 0.22
N LEU A 189 -10.30 1.02 -0.84
CA LEU A 189 -10.76 1.68 -2.07
C LEU A 189 -12.25 2.00 -2.03
N ASN A 190 -12.95 1.65 -0.95
CA ASN A 190 -14.39 1.85 -0.76
C ASN A 190 -15.26 1.33 -1.93
N ALA A 191 -14.68 0.50 -2.76
CA ALA A 191 -15.29 -0.13 -3.93
C ALA A 191 -14.78 -1.57 -4.09
N ALA A 192 -15.67 -2.46 -4.50
CA ALA A 192 -15.25 -3.79 -4.91
C ALA A 192 -14.42 -3.71 -6.21
N PRO A 193 -13.39 -4.56 -6.41
CA PRO A 193 -12.44 -4.42 -7.52
C PRO A 193 -13.05 -4.40 -8.92
N HIS A 194 -14.23 -5.01 -9.11
CA HIS A 194 -14.95 -5.04 -10.39
C HIS A 194 -15.82 -3.81 -10.64
N ARG A 195 -15.86 -2.85 -9.73
CA ARG A 195 -16.71 -1.66 -9.88
C ARG A 195 -16.15 -0.73 -10.97
N PRO A 196 -17.04 -0.07 -11.75
CA PRO A 196 -16.64 0.78 -12.88
C PRO A 196 -15.65 1.89 -12.51
N GLU A 197 -15.76 2.45 -11.32
CA GLU A 197 -14.88 3.51 -10.82
C GLU A 197 -13.42 3.07 -10.68
N LEU A 198 -13.14 1.77 -10.55
CA LEU A 198 -11.79 1.20 -10.51
C LEU A 198 -11.30 0.67 -11.86
N ALA A 199 -12.17 0.61 -12.89
CA ALA A 199 -11.79 0.12 -14.21
C ALA A 199 -10.58 0.84 -14.85
N PRO A 200 -10.36 2.17 -14.63
CA PRO A 200 -9.17 2.84 -15.15
C PRO A 200 -7.85 2.23 -14.65
N LEU A 201 -7.81 1.63 -13.45
CA LEU A 201 -6.61 0.91 -12.98
C LEU A 201 -6.25 -0.23 -13.92
N ALA A 202 -7.23 -1.09 -14.25
CA ALA A 202 -7.01 -2.20 -15.17
C ALA A 202 -6.61 -1.71 -16.58
N ALA A 203 -7.25 -0.66 -17.08
CA ALA A 203 -6.92 -0.05 -18.36
C ALA A 203 -5.48 0.49 -18.42
N ALA A 204 -4.94 0.93 -17.28
CA ALA A 204 -3.56 1.40 -17.13
C ALA A 204 -2.55 0.28 -16.77
N GLY A 205 -2.93 -0.98 -16.93
CA GLY A 205 -2.05 -2.13 -16.73
C GLY A 205 -1.87 -2.58 -15.27
N TRP A 206 -2.66 -2.04 -14.34
CA TRP A 206 -2.72 -2.56 -12.99
C TRP A 206 -3.60 -3.82 -12.95
N ARG A 207 -3.19 -4.81 -12.20
CA ARG A 207 -3.93 -6.06 -12.02
C ARG A 207 -4.31 -6.21 -10.55
N GLU A 208 -5.57 -6.43 -10.27
CA GLU A 208 -5.99 -6.73 -8.91
C GLU A 208 -5.37 -8.05 -8.44
N ALA A 209 -4.96 -8.11 -7.17
CA ALA A 209 -4.15 -9.24 -6.67
C ALA A 209 -4.85 -10.60 -6.78
N ALA A 210 -6.17 -10.68 -6.56
CA ALA A 210 -6.89 -11.95 -6.71
C ALA A 210 -7.02 -12.36 -8.18
N ASP A 211 -7.18 -11.40 -9.09
CA ASP A 211 -7.24 -11.68 -10.53
C ASP A 211 -5.85 -12.07 -11.06
N ALA A 212 -4.80 -11.39 -10.57
CA ALA A 212 -3.41 -11.73 -10.91
C ALA A 212 -3.02 -13.13 -10.41
N LEU A 213 -3.51 -13.56 -9.26
CA LEU A 213 -3.29 -14.89 -8.70
C LEU A 213 -3.99 -16.00 -9.52
N ARG A 214 -5.16 -15.71 -10.10
CA ARG A 214 -5.91 -16.68 -10.92
C ARG A 214 -5.30 -16.91 -12.32
N GLY A 215 -4.49 -15.99 -12.81
CA GLY A 215 -3.94 -16.02 -14.16
C GLY A 215 -4.96 -15.67 -15.26
N PRO A 216 -4.51 -15.47 -16.51
CA PRO A 216 -5.37 -15.13 -17.63
C PRO A 216 -6.34 -16.29 -17.94
N GLY A 217 -7.64 -16.01 -18.05
CA GLY A 217 -8.66 -16.92 -18.57
C GLY A 217 -9.68 -17.49 -17.57
N ARG A 218 -9.62 -17.16 -16.29
CA ARG A 218 -10.60 -17.63 -15.29
C ARG A 218 -11.44 -16.47 -14.72
N GLY A 219 -12.12 -15.74 -15.58
CA GLY A 219 -13.05 -14.68 -15.20
C GLY A 219 -14.41 -15.24 -14.80
N LEU A 220 -14.57 -15.81 -13.63
CA LEU A 220 -15.89 -15.95 -13.01
C LEU A 220 -16.14 -14.70 -12.16
N ARG A 221 -17.20 -13.96 -12.51
CA ARG A 221 -17.77 -12.93 -11.64
C ARG A 221 -18.23 -13.63 -10.35
N GLU A 222 -17.37 -13.59 -9.32
CA GLU A 222 -17.76 -14.17 -8.05
C GLU A 222 -18.75 -13.24 -7.34
N LEU A 223 -19.98 -13.73 -7.21
CA LEU A 223 -20.92 -13.19 -6.25
C LEU A 223 -20.31 -13.34 -4.84
N PRO A 224 -20.43 -12.35 -3.94
CA PRO A 224 -19.81 -12.38 -2.60
C PRO A 224 -20.14 -13.64 -1.80
N VAL A 225 -21.32 -14.23 -2.02
CA VAL A 225 -21.77 -15.46 -1.35
C VAL A 225 -21.01 -16.70 -1.87
N LEU A 226 -20.66 -16.76 -3.16
CA LEU A 226 -19.92 -17.88 -3.72
C LEU A 226 -18.44 -17.89 -3.30
N SER A 227 -17.82 -16.73 -3.07
CA SER A 227 -16.42 -16.67 -2.64
C SER A 227 -16.20 -17.28 -1.26
N ALA A 228 -17.19 -17.19 -0.39
CA ALA A 228 -17.17 -17.81 0.93
C ALA A 228 -17.26 -19.35 0.85
N LEU A 229 -17.92 -19.88 -0.17
CA LEU A 229 -18.17 -21.32 -0.37
C LEU A 229 -17.07 -21.99 -1.22
N THR A 230 -16.41 -21.24 -2.11
CA THR A 230 -15.44 -21.78 -3.08
C THR A 230 -13.99 -21.75 -2.61
N GLY A 231 -13.73 -21.25 -1.38
CA GLY A 231 -12.36 -21.11 -0.88
C GLY A 231 -11.56 -20.04 -1.62
N SER A 232 -12.23 -19.07 -2.28
CA SER A 232 -11.55 -17.96 -2.94
C SER A 232 -10.64 -17.20 -1.97
N PRO A 233 -9.39 -16.91 -2.35
CA PRO A 233 -8.47 -16.14 -1.52
C PRO A 233 -8.95 -14.70 -1.26
N ALA A 234 -9.84 -14.21 -2.11
CA ALA A 234 -10.36 -12.84 -2.08
C ALA A 234 -11.68 -12.75 -1.30
N ARG A 235 -11.61 -12.79 0.01
CA ARG A 235 -12.80 -12.71 0.89
C ARG A 235 -13.22 -11.26 1.14
N PRO A 236 -14.54 -11.03 1.46
CA PRO A 236 -14.97 -9.72 1.96
C PRO A 236 -14.19 -9.29 3.20
N THR A 237 -14.03 -7.95 3.34
CA THR A 237 -13.22 -7.34 4.40
C THR A 237 -14.04 -6.54 5.40
N HIS A 238 -15.19 -6.01 4.98
CA HIS A 238 -16.03 -5.12 5.78
C HIS A 238 -17.52 -5.51 5.76
N PRO A 239 -18.28 -5.34 6.86
CA PRO A 239 -17.77 -5.15 8.23
C PRO A 239 -17.08 -6.41 8.74
N ALA A 240 -16.02 -6.27 9.55
CA ALA A 240 -15.13 -7.39 9.91
C ALA A 240 -15.82 -8.60 10.58
N ARG A 241 -16.94 -8.39 11.34
CA ARG A 241 -17.67 -9.47 12.01
C ARG A 241 -18.45 -10.36 11.05
N VAL A 242 -19.20 -9.72 10.12
CA VAL A 242 -20.00 -10.40 9.10
C VAL A 242 -19.64 -9.73 7.76
N PRO A 243 -18.50 -10.10 7.17
CA PRO A 243 -17.99 -9.39 6.02
C PRO A 243 -18.84 -9.71 4.78
N VAL A 244 -19.38 -8.64 4.16
CA VAL A 244 -20.21 -8.70 2.96
C VAL A 244 -19.66 -7.84 1.83
N ARG A 245 -18.74 -6.90 2.13
CA ARG A 245 -18.12 -6.00 1.16
C ARG A 245 -16.63 -6.28 1.08
N ARG A 246 -16.10 -6.40 -0.13
CA ARG A 246 -14.67 -6.46 -0.40
C ARG A 246 -14.23 -5.11 -0.91
N ILE A 247 -13.79 -4.23 -0.02
CA ILE A 247 -13.44 -2.85 -0.32
C ILE A 247 -11.96 -2.54 -0.10
N ASP A 248 -11.27 -3.39 0.63
CA ASP A 248 -9.82 -3.36 0.80
C ASP A 248 -9.18 -4.27 -0.23
N SER A 249 -8.22 -3.76 -1.00
CA SER A 249 -7.57 -4.52 -2.08
C SER A 249 -6.15 -4.05 -2.36
N LEU A 250 -5.39 -4.94 -3.01
CA LEU A 250 -4.07 -4.66 -3.54
C LEU A 250 -4.10 -4.81 -5.07
N TRP A 251 -3.42 -3.89 -5.75
CA TRP A 251 -3.26 -3.88 -7.20
C TRP A 251 -1.78 -3.84 -7.53
N VAL A 252 -1.35 -4.67 -8.46
CA VAL A 252 0.06 -4.82 -8.83
C VAL A 252 0.30 -4.35 -10.26
N ARG A 253 1.47 -3.74 -10.50
CA ARG A 253 1.92 -3.31 -11.82
C ARG A 253 3.39 -3.64 -12.04
N GLY A 254 3.79 -3.78 -13.30
CA GLY A 254 5.14 -4.16 -13.69
C GLY A 254 5.41 -5.66 -13.51
N ALA A 255 6.67 -6.01 -13.31
CA ALA A 255 7.11 -7.39 -13.18
C ALA A 255 6.82 -7.96 -11.78
N VAL A 256 5.54 -7.98 -11.40
CA VAL A 256 5.05 -8.52 -10.12
C VAL A 256 4.19 -9.76 -10.36
N GLU A 257 4.58 -10.87 -9.75
CA GLU A 257 3.82 -12.10 -9.68
C GLU A 257 3.15 -12.22 -8.31
N VAL A 258 1.84 -12.45 -8.27
CA VAL A 258 1.11 -12.72 -7.04
C VAL A 258 1.15 -14.22 -6.78
N LEU A 259 1.69 -14.62 -5.63
CA LEU A 259 1.87 -16.01 -5.23
C LEU A 259 0.78 -16.49 -4.29
N ASP A 260 0.26 -15.60 -3.45
CA ASP A 260 -0.80 -15.87 -2.47
C ASP A 260 -1.53 -14.57 -2.12
N LEU A 261 -2.79 -14.71 -1.72
CA LEU A 261 -3.62 -13.63 -1.21
C LEU A 261 -4.51 -14.14 -0.08
N ALA A 262 -4.47 -13.48 1.06
CA ALA A 262 -5.26 -13.85 2.22
C ALA A 262 -5.98 -12.64 2.81
N THR A 263 -7.23 -12.83 3.22
CA THR A 263 -7.92 -11.91 4.12
C THR A 263 -7.66 -12.37 5.55
N GLY A 264 -7.15 -11.49 6.39
CA GLY A 264 -6.83 -11.80 7.78
C GLY A 264 -8.05 -12.20 8.61
N SER A 265 -7.78 -12.75 9.76
CA SER A 265 -8.82 -13.09 10.75
C SER A 265 -9.50 -11.82 11.28
N LEU A 266 -10.57 -12.01 12.03
CA LEU A 266 -11.27 -10.93 12.71
C LEU A 266 -10.29 -10.17 13.63
N THR A 267 -10.14 -8.87 13.36
CA THR A 267 -9.43 -7.92 14.20
C THR A 267 -10.40 -7.10 15.04
N ASP A 268 -9.90 -6.19 15.86
CA ASP A 268 -10.75 -5.26 16.59
C ASP A 268 -11.27 -4.10 15.74
N SER A 269 -10.63 -3.80 14.60
CA SER A 269 -11.18 -2.88 13.60
C SER A 269 -12.46 -3.42 12.98
N ASP A 270 -13.26 -2.55 12.37
CA ASP A 270 -14.39 -2.93 11.52
C ASP A 270 -13.97 -3.41 10.12
N HIS A 271 -12.68 -3.36 9.80
CA HIS A 271 -12.07 -3.97 8.61
C HIS A 271 -11.21 -5.17 8.94
N ARG A 272 -11.10 -6.10 7.99
CA ARG A 272 -10.12 -7.18 8.00
C ARG A 272 -8.94 -6.81 7.12
N PRO A 273 -7.69 -7.03 7.58
CA PRO A 273 -6.53 -6.78 6.74
C PRO A 273 -6.49 -7.72 5.53
N VAL A 274 -5.92 -7.26 4.43
CA VAL A 274 -5.62 -8.08 3.26
C VAL A 274 -4.11 -8.17 3.09
N VAL A 275 -3.62 -9.39 2.86
CA VAL A 275 -2.18 -9.67 2.74
C VAL A 275 -1.92 -10.40 1.44
N ALA A 276 -1.01 -9.88 0.63
CA ALA A 276 -0.54 -10.53 -0.59
C ALA A 276 0.93 -10.98 -0.44
N THR A 277 1.23 -12.19 -0.89
CA THR A 277 2.60 -12.66 -1.08
C THR A 277 2.97 -12.48 -2.54
N LEU A 278 4.03 -11.70 -2.80
CA LEU A 278 4.39 -11.23 -4.12
C LEU A 278 5.85 -11.61 -4.45
N ARG A 279 6.12 -11.86 -5.71
CA ARG A 279 7.50 -11.87 -6.23
C ARG A 279 7.64 -10.69 -7.19
N ALA A 280 8.45 -9.72 -6.81
CA ALA A 280 8.83 -8.61 -7.67
C ALA A 280 10.17 -8.92 -8.35
N ARG A 281 10.30 -8.56 -9.62
CA ARG A 281 11.57 -8.59 -10.33
C ARG A 281 11.93 -7.16 -10.68
N THR A 282 12.93 -6.62 -10.02
CA THR A 282 13.58 -5.41 -10.52
C THR A 282 14.32 -5.78 -11.80
N ALA A 283 14.09 -5.05 -12.88
CA ALA A 283 14.99 -5.15 -14.02
C ALA A 283 16.42 -4.84 -13.52
N PRO A 284 17.46 -5.51 -14.02
CA PRO A 284 18.82 -5.11 -13.72
C PRO A 284 18.92 -3.60 -13.96
N HIS A 285 19.45 -2.87 -13.00
CA HIS A 285 19.70 -1.44 -13.14
C HIS A 285 20.73 -1.30 -14.26
N GLU A 286 20.29 -0.94 -15.47
CA GLU A 286 21.20 -0.45 -16.49
C GLU A 286 21.74 0.87 -15.93
N PRO A 287 23.07 1.00 -15.77
CA PRO A 287 23.64 2.27 -15.37
C PRO A 287 23.20 3.31 -16.41
N GLY A 288 22.47 4.32 -15.95
CA GLY A 288 22.05 5.42 -16.79
C GLY A 288 23.24 6.00 -17.54
N PRO A 289 23.02 6.62 -18.71
CA PRO A 289 24.10 7.25 -19.46
C PRO A 289 24.89 8.14 -18.52
N GLY A 290 26.21 7.93 -18.50
CA GLY A 290 27.14 8.68 -17.67
C GLY A 290 26.95 10.18 -17.83
N PRO A 291 27.49 11.00 -16.90
CA PRO A 291 27.28 12.43 -16.92
C PRO A 291 27.55 13.00 -18.30
N TRP A 292 26.64 13.81 -18.78
CA TRP A 292 26.78 14.52 -20.06
C TRP A 292 28.14 15.18 -20.10
N PRO A 293 28.91 15.06 -21.21
CA PRO A 293 30.17 15.82 -21.36
C PRO A 293 29.87 17.30 -21.17
N GLU A 294 30.62 17.92 -20.27
CA GLU A 294 30.53 19.36 -20.04
C GLU A 294 30.61 20.10 -21.37
N SER A 295 29.62 20.94 -21.64
CA SER A 295 29.62 21.83 -22.79
C SER A 295 30.87 22.71 -22.73
N ARG A 296 31.81 22.52 -23.68
CA ARG A 296 32.92 23.42 -23.88
C ARG A 296 32.35 24.81 -24.17
N THR A 297 32.60 25.70 -23.27
CA THR A 297 32.43 27.15 -23.48
C THR A 297 33.32 27.55 -24.67
N VAL A 298 32.71 27.90 -25.79
CA VAL A 298 33.41 28.58 -26.87
C VAL A 298 33.42 30.06 -26.49
N CYS A 299 34.47 30.49 -25.83
CA CYS A 299 34.95 31.85 -25.86
C CYS A 299 36.15 31.82 -26.79
N ASP A 300 36.04 32.56 -27.88
CA ASP A 300 37.05 33.29 -28.64
C ASP A 300 36.64 33.39 -30.12
N LEU A 301 36.10 34.51 -30.50
CA LEU A 301 36.31 35.11 -31.82
C LEU A 301 36.43 36.61 -31.61
N ASP A 302 37.62 37.11 -31.92
CA ASP A 302 37.96 38.50 -32.16
C ASP A 302 36.98 39.24 -33.08
#